data_8f156cc88034d6b59a9670a53d6a80ff
#
_entry.id   8f156cc88034d6b59a9670a53d6a80ff
#
_cell.length_a   1.000
_cell.length_b   1.000
_cell.length_c   1.000
_cell.angle_alpha   90.00
_cell.angle_beta   90.00
_cell.angle_gamma   90.00
#
_symmetry.space_group_name_H-M   'P 1'
#
loop_
_entity.id
_entity.type
_entity.pdbx_description
1 polymer ?
#
loop_
_entity_poly.entity_id
_entity_poly.type
_entity_poly.pdbx_seq_one_letter_code
_entity_poly.pdbx_strand_id
1 'polypeptide(L)'
;MKKKQFFYSILSGLLLGLSWPTYGFTILIFISFVPLLFLEKIIRKESLIKIFLFSYLSFFIWNSIATWWLVYSTFFGMSFAIIVNSLLMATVFTSYSFVSRKSTNKLSVIYWLSAWIVFEKFHLNWDFSWPWLNLGNVFSEKILWIQWYEYTGVFGGTLWVLIVNYLFFILLQLWKENHKIDNKFLSYSILSLSIPVLISMLIFNNQNESDNYIKASIIQPNIDPYKEKYGKTNISIIEDFKKLVNSNNDSFEIIIAPETYFSESPGYPINEFEENPFLIILKDYLNKKNNPSLLSGIQFYKLYYSSKNKTKSSNLIKDSVWIDVYNSSFLISSNQKPQIYHKSKLVVGVENMPYKNILEPLLGNTLLNLGGTVSTRATQDKREIFKLNNGTKVAPIICYESVYGEYVTQYVRNGAQFLAIITNDGWWSESQGYKQHLSYAKIRSIETRRSIARSANTGSSAIINKKGEIIKKLEYNKRGTLNGNIGLSNHITFYVKYGDIIYRFSLFFFIIILLFSFSKKKKY
;
A
#
# COMPACT_ATOMS: atom_id res chain seq x y z
N MET A 1 -2.99 -37.40 16.67
CA MET A 1 -3.53 -36.68 15.51
C MET A 1 -3.68 -35.18 15.77
N LYS A 2 -4.43 -34.73 16.77
CA LYS A 2 -4.64 -33.28 17.04
C LYS A 2 -3.34 -32.48 17.19
N LYS A 3 -2.34 -32.97 17.96
CA LYS A 3 -1.04 -32.29 18.14
C LYS A 3 -0.31 -31.98 16.82
N LYS A 4 -0.35 -32.89 15.85
CA LYS A 4 0.27 -32.69 14.53
C LYS A 4 -0.44 -31.64 13.67
N GLN A 5 -1.76 -31.55 13.79
CA GLN A 5 -2.57 -30.54 13.10
C GLN A 5 -2.26 -29.14 13.61
N PHE A 6 -2.21 -28.95 14.93
CA PHE A 6 -1.77 -27.70 15.56
C PHE A 6 -0.35 -27.31 15.16
N PHE A 7 0.58 -28.29 15.17
CA PHE A 7 1.96 -28.03 14.77
C PHE A 7 2.04 -27.47 13.33
N TYR A 8 1.35 -28.06 12.34
CA TYR A 8 1.36 -27.57 10.97
C TYR A 8 0.72 -26.18 10.84
N SER A 9 -0.36 -25.93 11.58
CA SER A 9 -1.02 -24.63 11.59
C SER A 9 -0.10 -23.54 12.15
N ILE A 10 0.49 -23.76 13.30
CA ILE A 10 1.42 -22.80 13.94
C ILE A 10 2.65 -22.60 13.07
N LEU A 11 3.25 -23.68 12.54
CA LEU A 11 4.44 -23.61 11.71
C LEU A 11 4.20 -22.77 10.45
N SER A 12 3.05 -22.96 9.77
CA SER A 12 2.70 -22.14 8.60
C SER A 12 2.55 -20.67 8.97
N GLY A 13 1.85 -20.36 10.06
CA GLY A 13 1.68 -18.98 10.53
C GLY A 13 3.01 -18.30 10.89
N LEU A 14 3.91 -19.02 11.57
CA LEU A 14 5.24 -18.52 11.90
C LEU A 14 6.09 -18.29 10.65
N LEU A 15 6.12 -19.23 9.70
CA LEU A 15 6.87 -19.08 8.46
C LEU A 15 6.38 -17.88 7.65
N LEU A 16 5.06 -17.67 7.54
CA LEU A 16 4.45 -16.50 6.91
C LEU A 16 4.85 -15.20 7.64
N GLY A 17 4.69 -15.15 8.96
CA GLY A 17 4.99 -13.95 9.74
C GLY A 17 6.48 -13.60 9.73
N LEU A 18 7.35 -14.59 9.92
CA LEU A 18 8.81 -14.41 9.93
C LEU A 18 9.42 -14.15 8.54
N SER A 19 8.67 -14.35 7.46
CA SER A 19 9.09 -13.96 6.11
C SER A 19 8.86 -12.48 5.81
N TRP A 20 8.02 -11.78 6.61
CA TRP A 20 7.53 -10.45 6.26
C TRP A 20 8.59 -9.36 6.43
N PRO A 21 8.68 -8.37 5.50
CA PRO A 21 9.61 -7.26 5.66
C PRO A 21 9.23 -6.39 6.89
N THR A 22 10.12 -5.72 7.55
CA THR A 22 11.52 -5.46 7.18
C THR A 22 12.52 -6.26 8.02
N TYR A 23 12.07 -7.05 8.99
CA TYR A 23 12.93 -7.87 9.87
C TYR A 23 12.97 -9.34 9.45
N GLY A 24 12.07 -9.76 8.57
CA GLY A 24 11.87 -11.16 8.24
C GLY A 24 12.91 -11.74 7.27
N PHE A 25 12.95 -13.05 7.26
CA PHE A 25 13.74 -13.84 6.32
C PHE A 25 12.89 -14.18 5.10
N THR A 26 12.88 -13.31 4.10
CA THR A 26 12.00 -13.38 2.91
C THR A 26 11.98 -14.77 2.24
N ILE A 27 13.08 -15.53 2.29
CA ILE A 27 13.16 -16.88 1.67
C ILE A 27 12.15 -17.86 2.28
N LEU A 28 11.74 -17.68 3.54
CA LEU A 28 10.78 -18.54 4.23
C LEU A 28 9.39 -18.53 3.57
N ILE A 29 9.06 -17.47 2.82
CA ILE A 29 7.77 -17.34 2.15
C ILE A 29 7.53 -18.49 1.15
N PHE A 30 8.59 -19.03 0.55
CA PHE A 30 8.50 -20.07 -0.46
C PHE A 30 8.16 -21.47 0.07
N ILE A 31 8.20 -21.64 1.40
CA ILE A 31 7.80 -22.89 2.07
C ILE A 31 6.70 -22.67 3.11
N SER A 32 6.19 -21.46 3.23
CA SER A 32 5.29 -21.05 4.30
C SER A 32 3.90 -21.68 4.25
N PHE A 33 3.38 -21.95 3.05
CA PHE A 33 2.11 -22.65 2.87
C PHE A 33 2.25 -24.18 2.88
N VAL A 34 3.46 -24.73 2.78
CA VAL A 34 3.68 -26.17 2.73
C VAL A 34 3.08 -26.91 3.94
N PRO A 35 3.27 -26.47 5.19
CA PRO A 35 2.64 -27.12 6.34
C PRO A 35 1.10 -27.08 6.25
N LEU A 36 0.53 -25.95 5.79
CA LEU A 36 -0.91 -25.79 5.66
C LEU A 36 -1.50 -26.68 4.57
N LEU A 37 -0.79 -26.89 3.45
CA LEU A 37 -1.16 -27.83 2.39
C LEU A 37 -1.10 -29.29 2.88
N PHE A 38 -0.10 -29.65 3.70
CA PHE A 38 -0.07 -30.96 4.36
C PHE A 38 -1.22 -31.14 5.34
N LEU A 39 -1.52 -30.13 6.12
CA LEU A 39 -2.65 -30.14 7.03
C LEU A 39 -3.95 -30.40 6.27
N GLU A 40 -4.20 -29.64 5.20
CA GLU A 40 -5.39 -29.80 4.36
C GLU A 40 -5.49 -31.22 3.80
N LYS A 41 -4.40 -31.79 3.27
CA LYS A 41 -4.39 -33.18 2.77
C LYS A 41 -4.77 -34.19 3.85
N ILE A 42 -4.30 -34.01 5.08
CA ILE A 42 -4.57 -34.92 6.21
C ILE A 42 -6.05 -34.88 6.62
N ILE A 43 -6.63 -33.67 6.70
CA ILE A 43 -8.00 -33.50 7.23
C ILE A 43 -9.03 -33.20 6.12
N ARG A 44 -8.66 -33.31 4.84
CA ARG A 44 -9.54 -33.03 3.69
C ARG A 44 -10.88 -33.77 3.77
N LYS A 45 -10.89 -35.02 4.25
CA LYS A 45 -12.11 -35.83 4.39
C LYS A 45 -12.94 -35.50 5.63
N GLU A 46 -12.39 -34.71 6.55
CA GLU A 46 -13.09 -34.26 7.74
C GLU A 46 -13.99 -33.03 7.47
N SER A 47 -14.41 -32.31 8.51
CA SER A 47 -15.24 -31.12 8.38
C SER A 47 -14.47 -29.94 7.75
N LEU A 48 -15.14 -29.15 6.89
CA LEU A 48 -14.60 -27.87 6.38
C LEU A 48 -14.35 -26.86 7.51
N ILE A 49 -15.14 -26.93 8.59
CA ILE A 49 -14.96 -26.08 9.78
C ILE A 49 -13.59 -26.33 10.43
N LYS A 50 -13.12 -27.59 10.47
CA LYS A 50 -11.77 -27.87 10.98
C LYS A 50 -10.68 -27.23 10.12
N ILE A 51 -10.80 -27.29 8.81
CA ILE A 51 -9.87 -26.63 7.90
C ILE A 51 -9.88 -25.13 8.12
N PHE A 52 -11.07 -24.54 8.22
CA PHE A 52 -11.24 -23.11 8.52
C PHE A 52 -10.55 -22.72 9.83
N LEU A 53 -10.80 -23.43 10.92
CA LEU A 53 -10.25 -23.10 12.24
C LEU A 53 -8.71 -23.19 12.26
N PHE A 54 -8.13 -24.24 11.67
CA PHE A 54 -6.69 -24.40 11.61
C PHE A 54 -6.02 -23.41 10.66
N SER A 55 -6.61 -23.12 9.52
CA SER A 55 -6.10 -22.09 8.62
C SER A 55 -6.26 -20.68 9.21
N TYR A 56 -7.36 -20.43 9.92
CA TYR A 56 -7.55 -19.19 10.69
C TYR A 56 -6.42 -18.99 11.70
N LEU A 57 -6.07 -20.02 12.47
CA LEU A 57 -4.96 -19.96 13.42
C LEU A 57 -3.63 -19.60 12.72
N SER A 58 -3.36 -20.19 11.55
CA SER A 58 -2.16 -19.88 10.78
C SER A 58 -2.13 -18.40 10.34
N PHE A 59 -3.23 -17.92 9.80
CA PHE A 59 -3.32 -16.54 9.31
C PHE A 59 -3.40 -15.53 10.44
N PHE A 60 -4.01 -15.88 11.56
CA PHE A 60 -4.00 -15.03 12.75
C PHE A 60 -2.58 -14.81 13.29
N ILE A 61 -1.77 -15.87 13.37
CA ILE A 61 -0.35 -15.77 13.76
C ILE A 61 0.41 -14.88 12.76
N TRP A 62 0.22 -15.09 11.46
CA TRP A 62 0.86 -14.27 10.44
C TRP A 62 0.50 -12.79 10.57
N ASN A 63 -0.80 -12.47 10.57
CA ASN A 63 -1.28 -11.10 10.70
C ASN A 63 -0.75 -10.44 11.99
N SER A 64 -0.76 -11.17 13.11
CA SER A 64 -0.27 -10.66 14.39
C SER A 64 1.22 -10.31 14.33
N ILE A 65 2.06 -11.16 13.74
CA ILE A 65 3.50 -10.90 13.62
C ILE A 65 3.78 -9.74 12.65
N ALA A 66 3.10 -9.70 11.51
CA ALA A 66 3.41 -8.75 10.44
C ALA A 66 2.84 -7.34 10.69
N THR A 67 1.74 -7.22 11.48
CA THR A 67 0.98 -5.96 11.61
C THR A 67 0.68 -5.53 13.05
N TRP A 68 1.37 -6.10 14.05
CA TRP A 68 1.21 -5.73 15.46
C TRP A 68 1.39 -4.23 15.74
N TRP A 69 2.19 -3.55 14.94
CA TRP A 69 2.49 -2.14 15.05
C TRP A 69 1.26 -1.23 14.87
N LEU A 70 0.17 -1.74 14.31
CA LEU A 70 -1.10 -1.01 14.24
C LEU A 70 -1.64 -0.60 15.63
N VAL A 71 -1.16 -1.24 16.72
CA VAL A 71 -1.50 -0.88 18.10
C VAL A 71 -1.22 0.59 18.40
N TYR A 72 -0.19 1.17 17.77
CA TYR A 72 0.15 2.58 17.95
C TYR A 72 -0.91 3.53 17.37
N SER A 73 -1.66 3.11 16.36
CA SER A 73 -2.81 3.87 15.88
C SER A 73 -4.02 3.69 16.78
N THR A 74 -4.53 2.48 16.91
CA THR A 74 -5.55 2.10 17.90
C THR A 74 -5.48 0.59 18.17
N PHE A 75 -5.68 0.17 19.42
CA PHE A 75 -5.76 -1.25 19.78
C PHE A 75 -6.94 -1.95 19.09
N PHE A 76 -8.08 -1.26 19.01
CA PHE A 76 -9.27 -1.79 18.35
C PHE A 76 -9.05 -1.97 16.84
N GLY A 77 -8.50 -0.95 16.17
CA GLY A 77 -8.19 -1.03 14.73
C GLY A 77 -7.22 -2.16 14.40
N MET A 78 -6.18 -2.35 15.21
CA MET A 78 -5.27 -3.50 15.10
C MET A 78 -6.01 -4.81 15.23
N SER A 79 -6.79 -4.98 16.31
CA SER A 79 -7.51 -6.23 16.58
C SER A 79 -8.50 -6.55 15.46
N PHE A 80 -9.26 -5.56 15.02
CA PHE A 80 -10.19 -5.69 13.90
C PHE A 80 -9.48 -6.12 12.61
N ALA A 81 -8.39 -5.44 12.23
CA ALA A 81 -7.63 -5.77 11.03
C ALA A 81 -7.07 -7.20 11.07
N ILE A 82 -6.47 -7.61 12.19
CA ILE A 82 -5.91 -8.96 12.37
C ILE A 82 -7.01 -10.02 12.29
N ILE A 83 -8.10 -9.85 13.02
CA ILE A 83 -9.21 -10.83 13.09
C ILE A 83 -9.88 -10.95 11.72
N VAL A 84 -10.31 -9.83 11.12
CA VAL A 84 -11.08 -9.85 9.88
C VAL A 84 -10.24 -10.34 8.71
N ASN A 85 -9.01 -9.85 8.57
CA ASN A 85 -8.14 -10.30 7.49
C ASN A 85 -7.84 -11.81 7.60
N SER A 86 -7.61 -12.32 8.80
CA SER A 86 -7.39 -13.76 9.04
C SER A 86 -8.63 -14.60 8.71
N LEU A 87 -9.85 -14.10 9.00
CA LEU A 87 -11.11 -14.73 8.62
C LEU A 87 -11.25 -14.83 7.09
N LEU A 88 -10.96 -13.75 6.39
CA LEU A 88 -11.03 -13.72 4.93
C LEU A 88 -10.04 -14.69 4.29
N MET A 89 -8.79 -14.68 4.73
CA MET A 89 -7.75 -15.61 4.27
C MET A 89 -8.13 -17.07 4.53
N ALA A 90 -8.66 -17.37 5.73
CA ALA A 90 -9.14 -18.71 6.09
C ALA A 90 -10.32 -19.15 5.21
N THR A 91 -11.21 -18.23 4.86
CA THR A 91 -12.33 -18.49 3.93
C THR A 91 -11.80 -18.89 2.56
N VAL A 92 -10.81 -18.15 2.02
CA VAL A 92 -10.17 -18.48 0.74
C VAL A 92 -9.52 -19.86 0.77
N PHE A 93 -8.76 -20.18 1.82
CA PHE A 93 -8.11 -21.48 1.93
C PHE A 93 -9.12 -22.62 2.13
N THR A 94 -10.21 -22.38 2.85
CA THR A 94 -11.30 -23.34 3.03
C THR A 94 -12.05 -23.60 1.72
N SER A 95 -12.24 -22.57 0.90
CA SER A 95 -12.83 -22.70 -0.45
C SER A 95 -11.96 -23.58 -1.37
N TYR A 96 -10.65 -23.43 -1.27
CA TYR A 96 -9.71 -24.34 -1.95
C TYR A 96 -9.94 -25.80 -1.52
N SER A 97 -10.05 -26.08 -0.24
CA SER A 97 -10.33 -27.43 0.25
C SER A 97 -11.69 -27.97 -0.22
N PHE A 98 -12.72 -27.09 -0.29
CA PHE A 98 -14.01 -27.48 -0.85
C PHE A 98 -13.89 -27.91 -2.32
N VAL A 99 -13.17 -27.16 -3.14
CA VAL A 99 -12.93 -27.49 -4.56
C VAL A 99 -12.08 -28.75 -4.69
N SER A 100 -11.09 -28.93 -3.83
CA SER A 100 -10.22 -30.13 -3.83
C SER A 100 -10.97 -31.44 -3.57
N ARG A 101 -12.11 -31.39 -2.89
CA ARG A 101 -12.98 -32.55 -2.65
C ARG A 101 -13.81 -32.97 -3.85
N LYS A 102 -13.93 -32.07 -4.85
CA LYS A 102 -14.87 -32.24 -5.97
C LYS A 102 -14.19 -32.24 -7.33
N SER A 103 -12.93 -31.86 -7.39
CA SER A 103 -12.19 -31.70 -8.65
C SER A 103 -10.87 -32.46 -8.65
N THR A 104 -10.17 -32.44 -9.79
CA THR A 104 -8.82 -33.02 -9.91
C THR A 104 -7.80 -32.15 -9.19
N ASN A 105 -6.65 -32.73 -8.81
CA ASN A 105 -5.58 -31.97 -8.16
C ASN A 105 -5.14 -30.76 -8.99
N LYS A 106 -5.04 -30.90 -10.34
CA LYS A 106 -4.66 -29.80 -11.24
C LYS A 106 -5.64 -28.62 -11.16
N LEU A 107 -6.94 -28.90 -11.26
CA LEU A 107 -7.97 -27.85 -11.19
C LEU A 107 -8.03 -27.21 -9.80
N SER A 108 -7.84 -28.00 -8.75
CA SER A 108 -7.84 -27.50 -7.38
C SER A 108 -6.71 -26.49 -7.14
N VAL A 109 -5.52 -26.76 -7.68
CA VAL A 109 -4.38 -25.87 -7.57
C VAL A 109 -4.61 -24.59 -8.36
N ILE A 110 -5.05 -24.68 -9.62
CA ILE A 110 -5.39 -23.50 -10.42
C ILE A 110 -6.45 -22.66 -9.69
N TYR A 111 -7.44 -23.30 -9.06
CA TYR A 111 -8.42 -22.61 -8.24
C TYR A 111 -7.78 -21.89 -7.06
N TRP A 112 -6.90 -22.53 -6.30
CA TRP A 112 -6.24 -21.92 -5.14
C TRP A 112 -5.42 -20.70 -5.52
N LEU A 113 -4.59 -20.80 -6.58
CA LEU A 113 -3.81 -19.69 -7.11
C LEU A 113 -4.74 -18.51 -7.51
N SER A 114 -5.80 -18.84 -8.23
CA SER A 114 -6.76 -17.86 -8.73
C SER A 114 -7.58 -17.21 -7.60
N ALA A 115 -8.08 -18.01 -6.66
CA ALA A 115 -8.88 -17.55 -5.54
C ALA A 115 -8.09 -16.60 -4.63
N TRP A 116 -6.80 -16.87 -4.41
CA TRP A 116 -5.95 -15.99 -3.62
C TRP A 116 -5.75 -14.63 -4.29
N ILE A 117 -5.46 -14.60 -5.57
CA ILE A 117 -5.28 -13.35 -6.33
C ILE A 117 -6.59 -12.56 -6.41
N VAL A 118 -7.72 -13.25 -6.62
CA VAL A 118 -9.06 -12.62 -6.61
C VAL A 118 -9.36 -12.01 -5.24
N PHE A 119 -9.02 -12.68 -4.15
CA PHE A 119 -9.14 -12.17 -2.80
C PHE A 119 -8.28 -10.92 -2.58
N GLU A 120 -6.99 -10.95 -2.94
CA GLU A 120 -6.11 -9.79 -2.81
C GLU A 120 -6.64 -8.59 -3.61
N LYS A 121 -7.17 -8.81 -4.82
CA LYS A 121 -7.78 -7.74 -5.62
C LYS A 121 -9.08 -7.21 -5.01
N PHE A 122 -9.93 -8.09 -4.49
CA PHE A 122 -11.13 -7.69 -3.75
C PHE A 122 -10.73 -6.80 -2.56
N HIS A 123 -9.71 -7.20 -1.82
CA HIS A 123 -9.23 -6.48 -0.65
C HIS A 123 -8.63 -5.09 -0.95
N LEU A 124 -8.29 -4.79 -2.21
CA LEU A 124 -7.90 -3.47 -2.68
C LEU A 124 -9.09 -2.51 -2.92
N ASN A 125 -10.33 -3.01 -3.00
CA ASN A 125 -11.43 -2.22 -3.58
C ASN A 125 -12.68 -2.12 -2.69
N TRP A 126 -12.78 -2.82 -1.58
CA TRP A 126 -13.91 -2.73 -0.67
C TRP A 126 -13.69 -1.68 0.44
N ASP A 127 -14.73 -1.34 1.20
CA ASP A 127 -14.66 -0.27 2.20
C ASP A 127 -13.69 -0.55 3.36
N PHE A 128 -13.43 -1.83 3.70
CA PHE A 128 -12.40 -2.23 4.67
C PHE A 128 -11.09 -2.60 3.98
N SER A 129 -10.70 -1.87 2.95
CA SER A 129 -9.50 -2.14 2.17
C SER A 129 -8.23 -2.15 3.03
N TRP A 130 -7.51 -3.30 3.02
CA TRP A 130 -6.26 -3.49 3.75
C TRP A 130 -5.26 -4.33 2.92
N PRO A 131 -4.65 -3.77 1.85
CA PRO A 131 -3.77 -4.51 0.94
C PRO A 131 -2.36 -4.73 1.47
N TRP A 132 -2.14 -4.56 2.76
CA TRP A 132 -0.81 -4.58 3.38
C TRP A 132 -0.12 -5.93 3.23
N LEU A 133 -0.88 -7.03 3.39
CA LEU A 133 -0.39 -8.39 3.36
C LEU A 133 -0.60 -9.10 2.02
N ASN A 134 -0.69 -8.38 0.89
CA ASN A 134 -0.60 -9.02 -0.42
C ASN A 134 0.73 -9.75 -0.53
N LEU A 135 0.72 -11.04 -0.87
CA LEU A 135 1.91 -11.90 -0.80
C LEU A 135 3.12 -11.35 -1.56
N GLY A 136 2.88 -10.73 -2.71
CA GLY A 136 3.96 -10.12 -3.49
C GLY A 136 4.65 -8.93 -2.80
N ASN A 137 4.05 -8.31 -1.79
CA ASN A 137 4.68 -7.24 -1.01
C ASN A 137 5.84 -7.74 -0.14
N VAL A 138 5.92 -9.05 0.12
CA VAL A 138 7.01 -9.66 0.91
C VAL A 138 8.40 -9.38 0.32
N PHE A 139 8.47 -9.15 -0.99
CA PHE A 139 9.73 -8.90 -1.69
C PHE A 139 10.17 -7.44 -1.71
N SER A 140 9.47 -6.54 -1.03
CA SER A 140 9.73 -5.09 -1.08
C SER A 140 11.17 -4.68 -0.70
N GLU A 141 11.86 -5.47 0.14
CA GLU A 141 13.27 -5.29 0.47
C GLU A 141 14.23 -6.03 -0.47
N LYS A 142 13.72 -6.92 -1.33
CA LYS A 142 14.50 -7.75 -2.26
C LYS A 142 14.35 -7.26 -3.70
N ILE A 143 14.66 -5.99 -3.92
CA ILE A 143 14.45 -5.32 -5.22
C ILE A 143 15.13 -6.03 -6.40
N LEU A 144 16.24 -6.72 -6.17
CA LEU A 144 16.93 -7.52 -7.19
C LEU A 144 16.15 -8.78 -7.61
N TRP A 145 15.12 -9.18 -6.87
CA TRP A 145 14.31 -10.36 -7.18
C TRP A 145 13.04 -10.02 -7.97
N ILE A 146 12.65 -8.74 -8.03
CA ILE A 146 11.32 -8.31 -8.48
C ILE A 146 11.32 -7.25 -9.59
N GLN A 147 12.41 -7.07 -10.32
CA GLN A 147 12.44 -6.08 -11.40
C GLN A 147 11.39 -6.35 -12.49
N TRP A 148 10.98 -7.60 -12.66
CA TRP A 148 9.90 -8.01 -13.57
C TRP A 148 8.49 -7.60 -13.10
N TYR A 149 8.34 -6.93 -11.93
CA TYR A 149 7.06 -6.31 -11.53
C TYR A 149 6.65 -5.19 -12.49
N GLU A 150 7.55 -4.65 -13.29
CA GLU A 150 7.20 -3.74 -14.38
C GLU A 150 6.27 -4.36 -15.44
N TYR A 151 6.18 -5.71 -15.46
CA TYR A 151 5.27 -6.47 -16.33
C TYR A 151 4.03 -6.95 -15.60
N THR A 152 4.15 -7.35 -14.36
CA THR A 152 3.12 -8.14 -13.65
C THR A 152 2.48 -7.44 -12.46
N GLY A 153 3.10 -6.38 -11.95
CA GLY A 153 2.79 -5.82 -10.64
C GLY A 153 3.00 -6.83 -9.51
N VAL A 154 2.50 -6.50 -8.33
CA VAL A 154 2.59 -7.32 -7.11
C VAL A 154 1.95 -8.71 -7.27
N PHE A 155 0.89 -8.83 -8.08
CA PHE A 155 0.22 -10.13 -8.27
C PHE A 155 1.09 -11.19 -8.93
N GLY A 156 2.11 -10.78 -9.71
CA GLY A 156 3.14 -11.70 -10.17
C GLY A 156 3.91 -12.34 -9.03
N GLY A 157 4.28 -11.54 -8.03
CA GLY A 157 4.93 -12.02 -6.81
C GLY A 157 4.05 -12.96 -5.99
N THR A 158 2.76 -12.63 -5.85
CA THR A 158 1.76 -13.53 -5.23
C THR A 158 1.70 -14.86 -5.94
N LEU A 159 1.59 -14.86 -7.27
CA LEU A 159 1.56 -16.08 -8.08
C LEU A 159 2.85 -16.88 -7.91
N TRP A 160 4.01 -16.22 -7.91
CA TRP A 160 5.31 -16.86 -7.70
C TRP A 160 5.39 -17.57 -6.34
N VAL A 161 5.03 -16.91 -5.25
CA VAL A 161 4.98 -17.50 -3.91
C VAL A 161 4.14 -18.77 -3.89
N LEU A 162 2.91 -18.70 -4.42
CA LEU A 162 1.97 -19.82 -4.37
C LEU A 162 2.43 -21.00 -5.21
N ILE A 163 2.97 -20.77 -6.42
CA ILE A 163 3.51 -21.81 -7.29
C ILE A 163 4.68 -22.54 -6.61
N VAL A 164 5.63 -21.79 -6.07
CA VAL A 164 6.80 -22.38 -5.42
C VAL A 164 6.41 -23.21 -4.20
N ASN A 165 5.50 -22.69 -3.35
CA ASN A 165 4.97 -23.46 -2.22
C ASN A 165 4.32 -24.78 -2.66
N TYR A 166 3.54 -24.75 -3.75
CA TYR A 166 2.92 -25.97 -4.24
C TYR A 166 3.95 -26.98 -4.76
N LEU A 167 4.96 -26.54 -5.48
CA LEU A 167 6.03 -27.41 -5.98
C LEU A 167 6.82 -28.05 -4.82
N PHE A 168 7.17 -27.28 -3.79
CA PHE A 168 7.79 -27.83 -2.58
C PHE A 168 6.88 -28.80 -1.82
N PHE A 169 5.58 -28.51 -1.76
CA PHE A 169 4.62 -29.43 -1.18
C PHE A 169 4.61 -30.78 -1.91
N ILE A 170 4.55 -30.78 -3.25
CA ILE A 170 4.59 -32.03 -4.05
C ILE A 170 5.92 -32.75 -3.86
N LEU A 171 7.05 -32.05 -3.93
CA LEU A 171 8.38 -32.63 -3.74
C LEU A 171 8.48 -33.36 -2.38
N LEU A 172 8.09 -32.70 -1.30
CA LEU A 172 8.11 -33.27 0.05
C LEU A 172 7.07 -34.39 0.23
N GLN A 173 5.94 -34.33 -0.47
CA GLN A 173 4.94 -35.39 -0.47
C GLN A 173 5.51 -36.66 -1.13
N LEU A 174 6.08 -36.56 -2.33
CA LEU A 174 6.68 -37.68 -3.05
C LEU A 174 7.85 -38.28 -2.27
N TRP A 175 8.67 -37.43 -1.64
CA TRP A 175 9.74 -37.92 -0.77
C TRP A 175 9.21 -38.75 0.41
N LYS A 176 8.12 -38.31 1.05
CA LYS A 176 7.48 -39.06 2.15
C LYS A 176 6.86 -40.39 1.70
N GLU A 177 6.35 -40.43 0.49
CA GLU A 177 5.69 -41.63 -0.08
C GLU A 177 6.71 -42.67 -0.60
N ASN A 178 7.77 -42.20 -1.26
CA ASN A 178 8.72 -43.06 -1.99
C ASN A 178 10.10 -43.21 -1.32
N HIS A 179 10.37 -42.44 -0.26
CA HIS A 179 11.69 -42.30 0.40
C HIS A 179 12.83 -41.93 -0.55
N LYS A 180 12.51 -41.39 -1.73
CA LYS A 180 13.46 -40.93 -2.76
C LYS A 180 13.04 -39.54 -3.24
N ILE A 181 14.03 -38.69 -3.51
CA ILE A 181 13.79 -37.36 -4.08
C ILE A 181 13.42 -37.54 -5.55
N ASP A 182 12.29 -37.01 -5.97
CA ASP A 182 11.91 -36.95 -7.38
C ASP A 182 12.68 -35.80 -8.06
N ASN A 183 13.65 -36.16 -8.90
CA ASN A 183 14.53 -35.22 -9.59
C ASN A 183 13.78 -34.23 -10.49
N LYS A 184 12.65 -34.62 -11.06
CA LYS A 184 11.81 -33.76 -11.90
C LYS A 184 11.19 -32.64 -11.07
N PHE A 185 10.55 -32.98 -9.95
CA PHE A 185 9.95 -31.98 -9.08
C PHE A 185 11.01 -31.15 -8.34
N LEU A 186 12.17 -31.72 -8.03
CA LEU A 186 13.31 -30.96 -7.51
C LEU A 186 13.75 -29.91 -8.53
N SER A 187 13.94 -30.29 -9.79
CA SER A 187 14.31 -29.35 -10.86
C SER A 187 13.27 -28.27 -11.06
N TYR A 188 11.98 -28.60 -11.05
CA TYR A 188 10.91 -27.60 -11.16
C TYR A 188 10.93 -26.62 -9.98
N SER A 189 11.17 -27.09 -8.77
CA SER A 189 11.26 -26.24 -7.58
C SER A 189 12.46 -25.28 -7.66
N ILE A 190 13.63 -25.78 -8.04
CA ILE A 190 14.84 -24.96 -8.22
C ILE A 190 14.64 -23.95 -9.35
N LEU A 191 14.15 -24.35 -10.50
CA LEU A 191 13.94 -23.46 -11.65
C LEU A 191 12.88 -22.39 -11.36
N SER A 192 11.80 -22.76 -10.67
CA SER A 192 10.76 -21.78 -10.29
C SER A 192 11.26 -20.74 -9.31
N LEU A 193 12.26 -21.03 -8.50
CA LEU A 193 12.94 -20.05 -7.63
C LEU A 193 13.95 -19.21 -8.39
N SER A 194 14.83 -19.87 -9.17
CA SER A 194 16.01 -19.22 -9.75
C SER A 194 15.68 -18.38 -10.99
N ILE A 195 14.81 -18.85 -11.87
CA ILE A 195 14.50 -18.16 -13.15
C ILE A 195 13.95 -16.73 -12.91
N PRO A 196 12.95 -16.50 -12.05
CA PRO A 196 12.47 -15.14 -11.82
C PRO A 196 13.54 -14.21 -11.25
N VAL A 197 14.42 -14.73 -10.37
CA VAL A 197 15.54 -13.96 -9.81
C VAL A 197 16.55 -13.60 -10.89
N LEU A 198 16.94 -14.56 -11.73
CA LEU A 198 17.89 -14.34 -12.83
C LEU A 198 17.35 -13.32 -13.85
N ILE A 199 16.08 -13.47 -14.24
CA ILE A 199 15.41 -12.49 -15.13
C ILE A 199 15.42 -11.10 -14.48
N SER A 200 15.10 -11.03 -13.18
CA SER A 200 15.10 -9.77 -12.44
C SER A 200 16.49 -9.11 -12.43
N MET A 201 17.55 -9.88 -12.17
CA MET A 201 18.93 -9.37 -12.19
C MET A 201 19.32 -8.86 -13.57
N LEU A 202 18.95 -9.58 -14.64
CA LEU A 202 19.19 -9.13 -16.03
C LEU A 202 18.47 -7.82 -16.31
N ILE A 203 17.20 -7.68 -15.92
CA ILE A 203 16.45 -6.43 -16.08
C ILE A 203 17.13 -5.30 -15.28
N PHE A 204 17.52 -5.55 -14.03
CA PHE A 204 18.18 -4.56 -13.18
C PHE A 204 19.47 -4.01 -13.82
N ASN A 205 20.31 -4.89 -14.34
CA ASN A 205 21.59 -4.52 -14.95
C ASN A 205 21.41 -3.76 -16.28
N ASN A 206 20.35 -4.07 -17.02
CA ASN A 206 20.05 -3.42 -18.30
C ASN A 206 19.27 -2.09 -18.16
N GLN A 207 18.84 -1.74 -16.95
CA GLN A 207 18.19 -0.45 -16.71
C GLN A 207 19.24 0.67 -16.63
N ASN A 208 19.27 1.53 -17.63
CA ASN A 208 20.09 2.75 -17.61
C ASN A 208 19.59 3.71 -16.54
N GLU A 209 20.42 4.63 -16.09
CA GLU A 209 19.97 5.75 -15.26
C GLU A 209 19.08 6.71 -16.08
N SER A 210 18.46 7.66 -15.39
CA SER A 210 17.65 8.68 -16.06
C SER A 210 18.57 9.69 -16.75
N ASP A 211 18.24 10.08 -17.97
CA ASP A 211 19.03 11.08 -18.71
C ASP A 211 18.76 12.51 -18.22
N ASN A 212 17.57 12.74 -17.69
CA ASN A 212 17.10 14.04 -17.19
C ASN A 212 16.78 13.95 -15.70
N TYR A 213 17.10 15.02 -14.98
CA TYR A 213 16.89 15.13 -13.54
C TYR A 213 16.27 16.48 -13.20
N ILE A 214 15.60 16.52 -12.04
CA ILE A 214 15.13 17.74 -11.40
C ILE A 214 15.74 17.86 -10.02
N LYS A 215 16.25 19.05 -9.65
CA LYS A 215 16.76 19.31 -8.31
C LYS A 215 15.61 19.52 -7.33
N ALA A 216 15.56 18.69 -6.30
CA ALA A 216 14.50 18.72 -5.30
C ALA A 216 15.06 18.91 -3.88
N SER A 217 14.31 19.66 -3.06
CA SER A 217 14.46 19.70 -1.61
C SER A 217 13.25 19.06 -0.95
N ILE A 218 13.45 18.00 -0.20
CA ILE A 218 12.40 17.24 0.48
C ILE A 218 12.45 17.60 1.96
N ILE A 219 11.35 18.09 2.50
CA ILE A 219 11.26 18.58 3.87
C ILE A 219 10.75 17.50 4.81
N GLN A 220 11.45 17.31 5.93
CA GLN A 220 11.03 16.50 7.07
C GLN A 220 10.98 17.37 8.32
N PRO A 221 9.81 17.92 8.66
CA PRO A 221 9.70 18.90 9.77
C PRO A 221 9.70 18.24 11.15
N ASN A 222 9.41 16.95 11.23
CA ASN A 222 9.33 16.18 12.48
C ASN A 222 8.40 16.81 13.53
N ILE A 223 7.18 17.13 13.12
CA ILE A 223 6.12 17.66 13.99
C ILE A 223 5.37 16.50 14.63
N ASP A 224 5.22 16.49 15.96
CA ASP A 224 4.47 15.46 16.67
C ASP A 224 3.01 15.42 16.19
N PRO A 225 2.53 14.28 15.62
CA PRO A 225 1.19 14.22 15.06
C PRO A 225 0.08 14.26 16.11
N TYR A 226 0.38 13.93 17.37
CA TYR A 226 -0.61 13.86 18.45
C TYR A 226 -0.68 15.16 19.27
N LYS A 227 0.47 15.83 19.49
CA LYS A 227 0.56 16.96 20.42
C LYS A 227 0.62 18.31 19.72
N GLU A 228 1.28 18.40 18.56
CA GLU A 228 1.63 19.67 17.95
C GLU A 228 0.88 19.97 16.65
N LYS A 229 0.58 18.92 15.86
CA LYS A 229 0.19 19.07 14.45
C LYS A 229 -1.01 19.98 14.21
N TYR A 230 -2.05 19.84 15.00
CA TYR A 230 -3.30 20.60 14.84
C TYR A 230 -3.39 21.84 15.75
N GLY A 231 -2.40 22.04 16.63
CA GLY A 231 -2.30 23.17 17.52
C GLY A 231 -1.44 24.31 17.00
N LYS A 232 -0.60 24.07 15.99
CA LYS A 232 0.24 25.10 15.37
C LYS A 232 -0.58 25.91 14.36
N THR A 233 -0.39 27.24 14.39
CA THR A 233 -0.94 28.12 13.35
C THR A 233 -0.17 27.93 12.04
N ASN A 234 -0.84 28.12 10.90
CA ASN A 234 -0.16 28.03 9.62
C ASN A 234 0.92 29.09 9.43
N ILE A 235 0.83 30.24 10.11
CA ILE A 235 1.89 31.27 10.14
C ILE A 235 3.14 30.70 10.80
N SER A 236 3.03 30.03 11.94
CA SER A 236 4.17 29.41 12.62
C SER A 236 4.79 28.29 11.77
N ILE A 237 3.97 27.55 11.02
CA ILE A 237 4.43 26.51 10.09
C ILE A 237 5.19 27.13 8.91
N ILE A 238 4.74 28.28 8.38
CA ILE A 238 5.47 29.01 7.33
C ILE A 238 6.85 29.45 7.83
N GLU A 239 6.95 29.97 9.04
CA GLU A 239 8.25 30.40 9.58
C GLU A 239 9.20 29.20 9.77
N ASP A 240 8.67 28.08 10.26
CA ASP A 240 9.42 26.83 10.36
C ASP A 240 9.85 26.29 8.98
N PHE A 241 8.97 26.40 7.98
CA PHE A 241 9.27 26.04 6.59
C PHE A 241 10.39 26.91 6.02
N LYS A 242 10.31 28.24 6.19
CA LYS A 242 11.35 29.18 5.75
C LYS A 242 12.70 28.85 6.38
N LYS A 243 12.76 28.54 7.68
CA LYS A 243 13.99 28.13 8.38
C LYS A 243 14.59 26.86 7.78
N LEU A 244 13.76 25.84 7.50
CA LEU A 244 14.20 24.59 6.91
C LEU A 244 14.75 24.77 5.48
N VAL A 245 14.06 25.54 4.65
CA VAL A 245 14.50 25.81 3.27
C VAL A 245 15.77 26.68 3.26
N ASN A 246 15.86 27.67 4.16
CA ASN A 246 17.00 28.58 4.24
C ASN A 246 18.27 27.94 4.83
N SER A 247 18.16 26.76 5.46
CA SER A 247 19.34 26.06 5.98
C SER A 247 20.32 25.62 4.87
N ASN A 248 19.90 25.68 3.60
CA ASN A 248 20.73 25.41 2.45
C ASN A 248 20.67 26.59 1.45
N ASN A 249 21.84 26.95 0.90
CA ASN A 249 21.95 28.00 -0.10
C ASN A 249 21.74 27.51 -1.55
N ASP A 250 21.38 26.23 -1.74
CA ASP A 250 21.16 25.65 -3.05
C ASP A 250 19.87 26.17 -3.69
N SER A 251 19.87 26.26 -5.00
CA SER A 251 18.64 26.50 -5.80
C SER A 251 17.97 25.18 -6.15
N PHE A 252 16.65 25.10 -5.95
CA PHE A 252 15.84 23.93 -6.26
C PHE A 252 14.77 24.29 -7.29
N GLU A 253 14.37 23.31 -8.10
CA GLU A 253 13.25 23.45 -9.02
C GLU A 253 11.92 23.08 -8.35
N ILE A 254 11.99 22.17 -7.36
CA ILE A 254 10.84 21.79 -6.54
C ILE A 254 11.21 21.62 -5.08
N ILE A 255 10.32 22.07 -4.20
CA ILE A 255 10.33 21.79 -2.76
C ILE A 255 9.13 20.90 -2.46
N ILE A 256 9.34 19.81 -1.70
CA ILE A 256 8.29 18.84 -1.39
C ILE A 256 8.15 18.77 0.13
N ALA A 257 6.97 19.12 0.66
CA ALA A 257 6.63 19.05 2.06
C ALA A 257 5.58 17.96 2.33
N PRO A 258 5.50 17.43 3.56
CA PRO A 258 4.74 16.21 3.83
C PRO A 258 3.22 16.40 3.84
N GLU A 259 2.49 15.27 4.01
CA GLU A 259 1.04 15.18 4.12
C GLU A 259 0.51 16.06 5.25
N THR A 260 -0.58 16.81 4.97
CA THR A 260 -1.23 17.73 5.92
C THR A 260 -0.22 18.58 6.69
N TYR A 261 0.79 19.09 5.99
CA TYR A 261 1.81 19.98 6.59
C TYR A 261 1.14 21.27 7.07
N PHE A 262 0.27 21.86 6.24
CA PHE A 262 -0.58 22.98 6.60
C PHE A 262 -1.94 22.43 7.04
N SER A 263 -2.11 22.25 8.36
CA SER A 263 -3.22 21.51 8.96
C SER A 263 -3.93 22.25 10.10
N GLU A 264 -3.79 23.57 10.17
CA GLU A 264 -4.56 24.38 11.14
C GLU A 264 -6.06 24.06 11.01
N SER A 265 -6.70 23.73 12.13
CA SER A 265 -8.10 23.31 12.15
C SER A 265 -9.05 24.51 11.97
N PRO A 266 -10.13 24.39 11.19
CA PRO A 266 -10.62 23.20 10.45
C PRO A 266 -9.98 23.00 9.07
N GLY A 267 -9.01 23.77 8.67
CA GLY A 267 -8.40 23.83 7.34
C GLY A 267 -8.75 25.13 6.61
N TYR A 268 -8.57 25.12 5.28
CA TYR A 268 -8.89 26.27 4.44
C TYR A 268 -10.17 26.05 3.66
N PRO A 269 -11.02 27.08 3.47
CA PRO A 269 -12.13 27.02 2.54
C PRO A 269 -11.59 26.92 1.12
N ILE A 270 -11.98 25.87 0.40
CA ILE A 270 -11.41 25.56 -0.93
C ILE A 270 -11.67 26.68 -1.94
N ASN A 271 -12.84 27.32 -1.86
CA ASN A 271 -13.27 28.36 -2.81
C ASN A 271 -12.50 29.68 -2.65
N GLU A 272 -11.87 29.92 -1.48
CA GLU A 272 -11.18 31.16 -1.13
C GLU A 272 -9.64 30.98 -1.10
N PHE A 273 -9.14 29.82 -1.55
CA PHE A 273 -7.73 29.48 -1.39
C PHE A 273 -6.81 30.37 -2.25
N GLU A 274 -7.23 30.75 -3.45
CA GLU A 274 -6.42 31.61 -4.34
C GLU A 274 -6.16 33.00 -3.75
N GLU A 275 -7.10 33.54 -2.99
CA GLU A 275 -7.06 34.89 -2.40
C GLU A 275 -6.56 34.87 -0.95
N ASN A 276 -6.27 33.69 -0.39
CA ASN A 276 -5.90 33.56 1.00
C ASN A 276 -4.52 34.21 1.29
N PRO A 277 -4.40 35.06 2.33
CA PRO A 277 -3.13 35.67 2.72
C PRO A 277 -1.98 34.69 2.94
N PHE A 278 -2.28 33.49 3.43
CA PHE A 278 -1.34 32.39 3.56
C PHE A 278 -0.65 32.07 2.22
N LEU A 279 -1.41 31.97 1.15
CA LEU A 279 -0.90 31.67 -0.18
C LEU A 279 -0.03 32.80 -0.73
N ILE A 280 -0.43 34.05 -0.48
CA ILE A 280 0.31 35.24 -0.90
C ILE A 280 1.70 35.26 -0.23
N ILE A 281 1.77 35.01 1.07
CA ILE A 281 3.04 34.95 1.83
C ILE A 281 3.97 33.85 1.28
N LEU A 282 3.41 32.68 0.97
CA LEU A 282 4.22 31.59 0.39
C LEU A 282 4.71 31.93 -1.01
N LYS A 283 3.87 32.49 -1.88
CA LYS A 283 4.26 32.89 -3.24
C LYS A 283 5.34 33.97 -3.23
N ASP A 284 5.24 34.99 -2.36
CA ASP A 284 6.27 36.01 -2.21
C ASP A 284 7.61 35.38 -1.76
N TYR A 285 7.57 34.47 -0.80
CA TYR A 285 8.76 33.77 -0.36
C TYR A 285 9.41 32.93 -1.48
N LEU A 286 8.60 32.18 -2.25
CA LEU A 286 9.11 31.38 -3.39
C LEU A 286 9.72 32.26 -4.46
N ASN A 287 9.11 33.41 -4.75
CA ASN A 287 9.64 34.38 -5.72
C ASN A 287 11.06 34.85 -5.33
N LYS A 288 11.28 35.13 -4.03
CA LYS A 288 12.60 35.53 -3.50
C LYS A 288 13.64 34.40 -3.52
N LYS A 289 13.23 33.14 -3.75
CA LYS A 289 14.08 31.93 -3.78
C LYS A 289 14.27 31.34 -5.17
N ASN A 290 14.32 32.17 -6.21
CA ASN A 290 14.41 31.75 -7.62
C ASN A 290 13.21 30.94 -8.11
N ASN A 291 12.04 31.17 -7.49
CA ASN A 291 10.75 30.66 -7.90
C ASN A 291 10.64 29.13 -8.05
N PRO A 292 11.09 28.30 -7.08
CA PRO A 292 10.83 26.87 -7.12
C PRO A 292 9.32 26.60 -7.01
N SER A 293 8.87 25.48 -7.53
CA SER A 293 7.53 24.98 -7.27
C SER A 293 7.48 24.38 -5.85
N LEU A 294 6.43 24.63 -5.07
CA LEU A 294 6.17 24.00 -3.77
C LEU A 294 5.02 23.00 -3.92
N LEU A 295 5.29 21.71 -3.69
CA LEU A 295 4.29 20.67 -3.51
C LEU A 295 4.16 20.36 -2.01
N SER A 296 2.96 20.48 -1.46
CA SER A 296 2.75 20.28 -0.02
C SER A 296 1.38 19.69 0.28
N GLY A 297 1.28 19.00 1.41
CA GLY A 297 0.00 18.58 1.97
C GLY A 297 -0.72 19.71 2.70
N ILE A 298 -2.05 19.72 2.63
CA ILE A 298 -2.93 20.72 3.21
C ILE A 298 -4.28 20.09 3.57
N GLN A 299 -5.00 20.70 4.52
CA GLN A 299 -6.39 20.36 4.80
C GLN A 299 -7.31 21.43 4.21
N PHE A 300 -8.26 21.01 3.38
CA PHE A 300 -9.33 21.85 2.87
C PHE A 300 -10.68 21.46 3.45
N TYR A 301 -11.62 22.40 3.42
CA TYR A 301 -13.03 22.12 3.68
C TYR A 301 -13.96 22.85 2.70
N LYS A 302 -15.20 22.34 2.60
CA LYS A 302 -16.29 22.98 1.88
C LYS A 302 -17.56 22.89 2.69
N LEU A 303 -18.27 24.01 2.86
CA LEU A 303 -19.53 24.09 3.59
C LEU A 303 -20.73 23.99 2.63
N TYR A 304 -21.79 23.38 3.12
CA TYR A 304 -23.08 23.30 2.46
C TYR A 304 -24.18 23.70 3.45
N TYR A 305 -25.00 24.64 3.04
CA TYR A 305 -26.11 25.21 3.86
C TYR A 305 -27.47 24.58 3.54
N SER A 306 -27.48 23.51 2.74
CA SER A 306 -28.67 22.76 2.40
C SER A 306 -28.34 21.27 2.24
N SER A 307 -29.21 20.43 2.79
CA SER A 307 -29.11 18.97 2.65
C SER A 307 -29.20 18.48 1.20
N LYS A 308 -29.75 19.27 0.28
CA LYS A 308 -29.85 18.96 -1.15
C LYS A 308 -28.48 19.00 -1.85
N ASN A 309 -27.55 19.81 -1.36
CA ASN A 309 -26.24 20.05 -1.99
C ASN A 309 -25.10 19.26 -1.34
N LYS A 310 -25.37 18.57 -0.22
CA LYS A 310 -24.36 17.76 0.48
C LYS A 310 -23.92 16.56 -0.35
N THR A 311 -22.69 16.15 -0.18
CA THR A 311 -22.15 14.92 -0.76
C THR A 311 -22.42 13.71 0.15
N LYS A 312 -22.04 12.50 -0.30
CA LYS A 312 -22.11 11.29 0.54
C LYS A 312 -21.15 11.32 1.72
N SER A 313 -20.06 12.08 1.61
CA SER A 313 -19.02 12.24 2.64
C SER A 313 -19.30 13.40 3.61
N SER A 314 -20.31 14.23 3.34
CA SER A 314 -20.62 15.39 4.17
C SER A 314 -21.01 14.99 5.59
N ASN A 315 -20.41 15.65 6.55
CA ASN A 315 -20.72 15.50 7.98
C ASN A 315 -21.56 16.70 8.47
N LEU A 316 -22.57 16.44 9.30
CA LEU A 316 -23.38 17.49 9.90
C LEU A 316 -22.58 18.18 11.02
N ILE A 317 -22.47 19.50 10.99
CA ILE A 317 -21.83 20.29 12.05
C ILE A 317 -22.87 20.78 13.05
N LYS A 318 -23.85 21.54 12.57
CA LYS A 318 -24.90 22.15 13.38
C LYS A 318 -26.09 22.51 12.49
N ASP A 319 -27.30 22.30 13.00
CA ASP A 319 -28.56 22.59 12.33
C ASP A 319 -28.62 22.03 10.88
N SER A 320 -28.57 22.86 9.87
CA SER A 320 -28.55 22.46 8.45
C SER A 320 -27.22 22.72 7.77
N VAL A 321 -26.12 22.88 8.52
CA VAL A 321 -24.77 23.12 7.99
C VAL A 321 -23.98 21.82 7.91
N TRP A 322 -23.56 21.49 6.71
CA TRP A 322 -22.78 20.30 6.41
C TRP A 322 -21.37 20.67 5.97
N ILE A 323 -20.39 19.83 6.27
CA ILE A 323 -18.98 20.03 5.90
C ILE A 323 -18.42 18.80 5.20
N ASP A 324 -17.74 19.03 4.08
CA ASP A 324 -16.77 18.11 3.52
C ASP A 324 -15.37 18.55 3.95
N VAL A 325 -14.58 17.63 4.48
CA VAL A 325 -13.18 17.85 4.83
C VAL A 325 -12.31 17.01 3.91
N TYR A 326 -11.30 17.62 3.31
CA TYR A 326 -10.40 17.00 2.35
C TYR A 326 -8.97 16.92 2.89
N ASN A 327 -8.36 15.74 2.83
CA ASN A 327 -6.91 15.60 2.91
C ASN A 327 -6.37 15.80 1.49
N SER A 328 -5.55 16.82 1.29
CA SER A 328 -5.19 17.28 -0.06
C SER A 328 -3.70 17.54 -0.20
N SER A 329 -3.24 17.56 -1.44
CA SER A 329 -1.99 18.17 -1.85
C SER A 329 -2.26 19.36 -2.75
N PHE A 330 -1.35 20.33 -2.73
CA PHE A 330 -1.35 21.45 -3.66
C PHE A 330 0.04 21.67 -4.24
N LEU A 331 0.08 22.25 -5.42
CA LEU A 331 1.31 22.76 -6.03
C LEU A 331 1.13 24.24 -6.34
N ILE A 332 2.11 25.02 -5.93
CA ILE A 332 2.18 26.46 -6.21
C ILE A 332 3.56 26.86 -6.69
N SER A 333 3.60 27.95 -7.41
CA SER A 333 4.76 28.76 -7.69
C SER A 333 4.31 30.23 -7.72
N SER A 334 5.24 31.20 -7.79
CA SER A 334 4.86 32.62 -7.73
C SER A 334 3.85 33.02 -8.82
N ASN A 335 4.01 32.46 -10.03
CA ASN A 335 3.32 32.93 -11.25
C ASN A 335 2.20 32.01 -11.73
N GLN A 336 1.87 30.95 -11.01
CA GLN A 336 0.82 29.99 -11.43
C GLN A 336 -0.34 29.97 -10.45
N LYS A 337 -1.53 29.64 -10.98
CA LYS A 337 -2.67 29.27 -10.13
C LYS A 337 -2.35 28.00 -9.36
N PRO A 338 -2.85 27.86 -8.12
CA PRO A 338 -2.70 26.62 -7.37
C PRO A 338 -3.31 25.44 -8.12
N GLN A 339 -2.55 24.33 -8.18
CA GLN A 339 -3.08 23.05 -8.60
C GLN A 339 -3.39 22.25 -7.34
N ILE A 340 -4.55 21.61 -7.26
CA ILE A 340 -5.06 20.93 -6.06
C ILE A 340 -5.43 19.50 -6.42
N TYR A 341 -5.09 18.55 -5.55
CA TYR A 341 -5.48 17.17 -5.63
C TYR A 341 -5.99 16.68 -4.27
N HIS A 342 -7.11 15.97 -4.24
CA HIS A 342 -7.70 15.42 -3.02
C HIS A 342 -7.45 13.91 -2.91
N LYS A 343 -6.97 13.48 -1.74
CA LYS A 343 -6.73 12.07 -1.42
C LYS A 343 -7.98 11.21 -1.68
N SER A 344 -7.79 10.07 -2.32
CA SER A 344 -8.91 9.22 -2.74
C SER A 344 -8.85 7.79 -2.22
N LYS A 345 -7.70 7.36 -1.69
CA LYS A 345 -7.59 6.11 -0.92
C LYS A 345 -7.39 6.46 0.56
N LEU A 346 -8.49 6.45 1.29
CA LEU A 346 -8.53 6.85 2.70
C LEU A 346 -8.09 5.70 3.62
N VAL A 347 -7.52 6.05 4.77
CA VAL A 347 -7.18 5.08 5.81
C VAL A 347 -8.45 4.68 6.54
N VAL A 348 -8.75 3.39 6.49
CA VAL A 348 -9.96 2.79 7.06
C VAL A 348 -10.00 3.00 8.58
N GLY A 349 -11.15 3.45 9.08
CA GLY A 349 -11.38 3.67 10.52
C GLY A 349 -10.75 4.95 11.10
N VAL A 350 -9.91 5.65 10.32
CA VAL A 350 -9.27 6.92 10.71
C VAL A 350 -9.76 8.09 9.84
N GLU A 351 -9.75 7.93 8.53
CA GLU A 351 -10.19 8.95 7.56
C GLU A 351 -11.54 8.61 6.94
N ASN A 352 -11.95 7.36 7.02
CA ASN A 352 -13.19 6.85 6.47
C ASN A 352 -13.88 5.93 7.46
N MET A 353 -15.17 6.13 7.68
CA MET A 353 -16.05 5.16 8.32
C MET A 353 -16.65 4.24 7.25
N PRO A 354 -16.21 2.96 7.17
CA PRO A 354 -16.77 2.02 6.22
C PRO A 354 -18.26 1.82 6.44
N TYR A 355 -19.02 1.67 5.34
CA TYR A 355 -20.48 1.43 5.40
C TYR A 355 -21.21 2.35 6.38
N LYS A 356 -20.87 3.65 6.38
CA LYS A 356 -21.32 4.66 7.34
C LYS A 356 -22.82 4.56 7.64
N ASN A 357 -23.65 4.47 6.63
CA ASN A 357 -25.11 4.41 6.77
C ASN A 357 -25.62 3.21 7.59
N ILE A 358 -24.82 2.14 7.70
CA ILE A 358 -25.17 0.92 8.44
C ILE A 358 -24.48 0.91 9.81
N LEU A 359 -23.18 1.23 9.86
CA LEU A 359 -22.39 1.07 11.06
C LEU A 359 -22.50 2.26 12.02
N GLU A 360 -22.70 3.48 11.53
CA GLU A 360 -22.83 4.66 12.41
C GLU A 360 -24.04 4.54 13.35
N PRO A 361 -25.26 4.19 12.90
CA PRO A 361 -26.40 4.01 13.80
C PRO A 361 -26.22 2.89 14.83
N LEU A 362 -25.46 1.84 14.49
CA LEU A 362 -25.30 0.65 15.32
C LEU A 362 -24.13 0.78 16.31
N LEU A 363 -23.03 1.39 15.90
CA LEU A 363 -21.74 1.34 16.59
C LEU A 363 -21.07 2.70 16.77
N GLY A 364 -21.67 3.81 16.31
CA GLY A 364 -21.01 5.12 16.24
C GLY A 364 -20.35 5.56 17.54
N ASN A 365 -21.08 5.56 18.65
CA ASN A 365 -20.55 5.92 19.95
C ASN A 365 -19.45 4.96 20.44
N THR A 366 -19.63 3.68 20.18
CA THR A 366 -18.63 2.64 20.55
C THR A 366 -17.35 2.83 19.75
N LEU A 367 -17.45 3.10 18.45
CA LEU A 367 -16.27 3.32 17.60
C LEU A 367 -15.49 4.57 18.01
N LEU A 368 -16.15 5.66 18.35
CA LEU A 368 -15.50 6.87 18.87
C LEU A 368 -14.75 6.58 20.17
N ASN A 369 -15.38 5.88 21.11
CA ASN A 369 -14.75 5.50 22.38
C ASN A 369 -13.54 4.57 22.21
N LEU A 370 -13.49 3.82 21.11
CA LEU A 370 -12.39 2.91 20.76
C LEU A 370 -11.30 3.57 19.88
N GLY A 371 -11.37 4.89 19.68
CA GLY A 371 -10.38 5.66 18.92
C GLY A 371 -10.57 5.62 17.40
N GLY A 372 -11.74 5.19 16.92
CA GLY A 372 -12.13 5.26 15.52
C GLY A 372 -12.77 6.59 15.15
N THR A 373 -13.25 6.71 13.90
CA THR A 373 -13.97 7.89 13.41
C THR A 373 -15.37 7.53 12.94
N VAL A 374 -16.31 8.46 13.15
CA VAL A 374 -17.65 8.42 12.52
C VAL A 374 -17.74 9.35 11.31
N SER A 375 -16.72 10.17 11.08
CA SER A 375 -16.64 11.06 9.94
C SER A 375 -15.95 10.39 8.75
N THR A 376 -16.28 10.82 7.56
CA THR A 376 -15.62 10.41 6.31
C THR A 376 -15.06 11.63 5.63
N ARG A 377 -13.78 11.61 5.24
CA ARG A 377 -13.20 12.66 4.42
C ARG A 377 -13.72 12.56 2.99
N ALA A 378 -13.88 13.70 2.34
CA ALA A 378 -14.26 13.75 0.94
C ALA A 378 -13.06 13.41 0.04
N THR A 379 -13.35 12.84 -1.12
CA THR A 379 -12.38 12.32 -2.08
C THR A 379 -12.65 12.86 -3.49
N GLN A 380 -11.72 12.65 -4.42
CA GLN A 380 -11.95 12.89 -5.85
C GLN A 380 -11.81 11.61 -6.68
N ASP A 381 -12.48 11.54 -7.82
CA ASP A 381 -12.53 10.32 -8.65
C ASP A 381 -11.28 10.16 -9.54
N LYS A 382 -10.74 11.26 -10.06
CA LYS A 382 -9.67 11.23 -11.06
C LYS A 382 -8.29 11.38 -10.41
N ARG A 383 -7.31 10.69 -10.96
CA ARG A 383 -5.89 10.87 -10.62
C ARG A 383 -5.34 12.00 -11.45
N GLU A 384 -5.08 13.12 -10.81
CA GLU A 384 -4.52 14.30 -11.45
C GLU A 384 -3.03 14.39 -11.20
N ILE A 385 -2.32 14.98 -12.15
CA ILE A 385 -0.88 15.26 -12.06
C ILE A 385 -0.69 16.76 -11.96
N PHE A 386 0.39 17.19 -11.32
CA PHE A 386 0.76 18.58 -11.27
C PHE A 386 1.84 18.90 -12.31
N LYS A 387 1.79 20.11 -12.87
CA LYS A 387 2.77 20.61 -13.82
C LYS A 387 3.57 21.76 -13.18
N LEU A 388 4.88 21.56 -13.07
CA LEU A 388 5.82 22.54 -12.56
C LEU A 388 6.05 23.70 -13.57
N ASN A 389 6.72 24.77 -13.12
CA ASN A 389 7.05 25.92 -13.97
C ASN A 389 7.87 25.55 -15.22
N ASN A 390 8.80 24.60 -15.08
CA ASN A 390 9.64 24.11 -16.17
C ASN A 390 8.94 23.07 -17.08
N GLY A 391 7.65 22.82 -16.86
CA GLY A 391 6.87 21.86 -17.62
C GLY A 391 6.94 20.41 -17.13
N THR A 392 7.81 20.08 -16.17
CA THR A 392 7.91 18.75 -15.57
C THR A 392 6.59 18.35 -14.89
N LYS A 393 6.20 17.09 -15.03
CA LYS A 393 4.94 16.55 -14.50
C LYS A 393 5.19 15.61 -13.34
N VAL A 394 4.49 15.83 -12.21
CA VAL A 394 4.63 15.05 -10.99
C VAL A 394 3.30 14.44 -10.53
N ALA A 395 3.35 13.22 -10.01
CA ALA A 395 2.21 12.57 -9.34
C ALA A 395 2.17 12.98 -7.86
N PRO A 396 1.13 13.66 -7.38
CA PRO A 396 1.00 14.04 -5.96
C PRO A 396 0.32 12.92 -5.16
N ILE A 397 1.08 11.90 -4.79
CA ILE A 397 0.55 10.71 -4.09
C ILE A 397 0.51 10.97 -2.58
N ILE A 398 -0.65 10.81 -1.96
CA ILE A 398 -0.82 11.08 -0.53
C ILE A 398 -0.82 9.76 0.27
N CYS A 399 0.28 9.51 1.00
CA CYS A 399 0.40 8.49 2.04
C CYS A 399 -0.07 7.08 1.58
N TYR A 400 -1.16 6.59 2.14
CA TYR A 400 -1.75 5.27 1.90
C TYR A 400 -2.06 4.97 0.43
N GLU A 401 -2.26 5.98 -0.41
CA GLU A 401 -2.45 5.79 -1.86
C GLU A 401 -1.28 5.05 -2.52
N SER A 402 -0.06 5.25 -2.00
CA SER A 402 1.15 4.61 -2.51
C SER A 402 1.18 3.09 -2.38
N VAL A 403 0.34 2.51 -1.51
CA VAL A 403 0.27 1.05 -1.34
C VAL A 403 -0.48 0.37 -2.50
N TYR A 404 -1.29 1.11 -3.27
CA TYR A 404 -2.14 0.58 -4.34
C TYR A 404 -1.46 0.67 -5.70
N GLY A 405 -0.92 -0.45 -6.21
CA GLY A 405 -0.13 -0.47 -7.46
C GLY A 405 -0.89 0.04 -8.68
N GLU A 406 -2.00 -0.59 -9.07
CA GLU A 406 -2.78 -0.17 -10.24
C GLU A 406 -3.33 1.26 -10.13
N TYR A 407 -3.63 1.72 -8.91
CA TYR A 407 -4.02 3.08 -8.64
C TYR A 407 -2.91 4.08 -9.00
N VAL A 408 -1.66 3.80 -8.61
CA VAL A 408 -0.50 4.63 -8.92
C VAL A 408 -0.21 4.66 -10.43
N THR A 409 -0.49 3.57 -11.16
CA THR A 409 -0.29 3.57 -12.63
C THR A 409 -1.12 4.62 -13.35
N GLN A 410 -2.24 5.06 -12.80
CA GLN A 410 -3.10 6.06 -13.44
C GLN A 410 -2.42 7.44 -13.51
N TYR A 411 -1.64 7.85 -12.50
CA TYR A 411 -0.86 9.08 -12.58
C TYR A 411 0.19 9.01 -13.70
N VAL A 412 0.82 7.84 -13.85
CA VAL A 412 1.84 7.65 -14.89
C VAL A 412 1.22 7.63 -16.28
N ARG A 413 0.04 7.04 -16.46
CA ARG A 413 -0.73 7.14 -17.71
C ARG A 413 -1.13 8.57 -18.05
N ASN A 414 -1.37 9.41 -17.04
CA ASN A 414 -1.65 10.83 -17.20
C ASN A 414 -0.38 11.67 -17.45
N GLY A 415 0.80 11.02 -17.51
CA GLY A 415 2.06 11.62 -17.93
C GLY A 415 2.99 12.03 -16.79
N ALA A 416 2.80 11.56 -15.55
CA ALA A 416 3.75 11.83 -14.47
C ALA A 416 5.13 11.27 -14.81
N GLN A 417 6.17 12.12 -14.65
CA GLN A 417 7.56 11.78 -14.94
C GLN A 417 8.31 11.30 -13.71
N PHE A 418 7.84 11.65 -12.51
CA PHE A 418 8.27 11.11 -11.23
C PHE A 418 7.10 11.12 -10.24
N LEU A 419 7.27 10.44 -9.10
CA LEU A 419 6.25 10.33 -8.07
C LEU A 419 6.70 11.14 -6.83
N ALA A 420 5.84 12.04 -6.34
CA ALA A 420 6.01 12.67 -5.04
C ALA A 420 5.08 11.99 -4.04
N ILE A 421 5.63 11.25 -3.08
CA ILE A 421 4.86 10.63 -2.00
C ILE A 421 4.97 11.53 -0.78
N ILE A 422 3.86 12.13 -0.38
CA ILE A 422 3.79 12.92 0.85
C ILE A 422 3.05 12.14 1.93
N THR A 423 3.62 12.03 3.13
CA THR A 423 3.09 11.13 4.17
C THR A 423 3.35 11.62 5.58
N ASN A 424 2.65 11.02 6.53
CA ASN A 424 2.91 11.18 7.96
C ASN A 424 2.90 9.80 8.63
N ASP A 425 4.08 9.20 8.75
CA ASP A 425 4.24 7.87 9.35
C ASP A 425 4.30 7.92 10.89
N GLY A 426 4.25 9.09 11.51
CA GLY A 426 4.32 9.27 12.95
C GLY A 426 3.20 8.56 13.72
N TRP A 427 2.09 8.25 13.05
CA TRP A 427 0.97 7.47 13.60
C TRP A 427 1.34 6.04 14.02
N TRP A 428 2.48 5.51 13.55
CA TRP A 428 2.93 4.14 13.83
C TRP A 428 4.15 4.09 14.72
N SER A 429 4.54 5.24 15.32
CA SER A 429 5.75 5.34 16.16
C SER A 429 7.00 4.80 15.44
N GLU A 430 8.09 4.63 16.15
CA GLU A 430 9.32 4.02 15.58
C GLU A 430 9.20 2.49 15.49
N SER A 431 8.29 2.02 14.65
CA SER A 431 7.94 0.60 14.50
C SER A 431 8.21 0.06 13.09
N GLN A 432 7.80 -1.18 12.83
CA GLN A 432 7.85 -1.75 11.48
C GLN A 432 6.93 -1.05 10.48
N GLY A 433 5.85 -0.38 10.94
CA GLY A 433 4.84 0.22 10.07
C GLY A 433 5.43 1.20 9.07
N TYR A 434 6.21 2.18 9.54
CA TYR A 434 6.84 3.17 8.66
C TYR A 434 7.91 2.55 7.74
N LYS A 435 8.64 1.53 8.23
CA LYS A 435 9.65 0.83 7.43
C LYS A 435 9.01 0.04 6.29
N GLN A 436 7.92 -0.67 6.58
CA GLN A 436 7.14 -1.40 5.58
C GLN A 436 6.54 -0.44 4.55
N HIS A 437 5.98 0.70 4.98
CA HIS A 437 5.43 1.71 4.07
C HIS A 437 6.50 2.29 3.13
N LEU A 438 7.68 2.63 3.64
CA LEU A 438 8.82 3.04 2.81
C LEU A 438 9.25 1.93 1.84
N SER A 439 9.29 0.69 2.30
CA SER A 439 9.70 -0.44 1.45
C SER A 439 8.72 -0.67 0.29
N TYR A 440 7.42 -0.46 0.51
CA TYR A 440 6.40 -0.59 -0.55
C TYR A 440 6.53 0.50 -1.61
N ALA A 441 7.05 1.68 -1.27
CA ALA A 441 7.37 2.69 -2.27
C ALA A 441 8.41 2.20 -3.29
N LYS A 442 9.38 1.35 -2.90
CA LYS A 442 10.34 0.74 -3.83
C LYS A 442 9.64 -0.10 -4.90
N ILE A 443 8.58 -0.84 -4.51
CA ILE A 443 7.77 -1.62 -5.47
C ILE A 443 7.12 -0.67 -6.49
N ARG A 444 6.54 0.45 -6.04
CA ARG A 444 5.91 1.45 -6.94
C ARG A 444 6.91 2.01 -7.95
N SER A 445 8.14 2.26 -7.50
CA SER A 445 9.20 2.71 -8.39
C SER A 445 9.50 1.67 -9.48
N ILE A 446 9.64 0.40 -9.13
CA ILE A 446 9.91 -0.70 -10.08
C ILE A 446 8.74 -0.89 -11.05
N GLU A 447 7.51 -0.98 -10.55
CA GLU A 447 6.30 -1.19 -11.36
C GLU A 447 6.10 -0.10 -12.42
N THR A 448 6.45 1.13 -12.09
CA THR A 448 6.18 2.29 -12.94
C THR A 448 7.39 2.85 -13.65
N ARG A 449 8.60 2.40 -13.29
CA ARG A 449 9.88 2.98 -13.73
C ARG A 449 9.91 4.50 -13.54
N ARG A 450 9.46 4.93 -12.35
CA ARG A 450 9.52 6.33 -11.91
C ARG A 450 10.38 6.44 -10.67
N SER A 451 11.24 7.45 -10.63
CA SER A 451 11.89 7.84 -9.38
C SER A 451 10.87 8.42 -8.41
N ILE A 452 11.15 8.32 -7.13
CA ILE A 452 10.27 8.78 -6.06
C ILE A 452 10.99 9.80 -5.20
N ALA A 453 10.33 10.93 -4.98
CA ALA A 453 10.64 11.88 -3.93
C ALA A 453 9.65 11.66 -2.78
N ARG A 454 10.07 11.09 -1.65
CA ARG A 454 9.22 10.81 -0.51
C ARG A 454 9.49 11.81 0.60
N SER A 455 8.47 12.59 0.95
CA SER A 455 8.49 13.53 2.09
C SER A 455 7.63 12.97 3.21
N ALA A 456 8.23 12.72 4.37
CA ALA A 456 7.55 12.28 5.57
C ALA A 456 7.59 13.39 6.64
N ASN A 457 6.49 13.58 7.37
CA ASN A 457 6.51 14.50 8.51
C ASN A 457 7.40 13.94 9.62
N THR A 458 6.90 12.96 10.35
CA THR A 458 7.67 12.05 11.22
C THR A 458 7.71 10.71 10.51
N GLY A 459 8.88 10.19 10.24
CA GLY A 459 9.04 9.02 9.38
C GLY A 459 10.39 9.06 8.70
N SER A 460 10.54 8.42 7.56
CA SER A 460 11.77 8.49 6.76
C SER A 460 11.49 9.08 5.39
N SER A 461 12.04 10.28 5.15
CA SER A 461 12.08 10.86 3.81
C SER A 461 13.15 10.18 2.96
N ALA A 462 12.91 10.02 1.66
CA ALA A 462 13.83 9.30 0.79
C ALA A 462 13.74 9.77 -0.67
N ILE A 463 14.85 9.61 -1.37
CA ILE A 463 14.93 9.63 -2.83
C ILE A 463 15.16 8.20 -3.28
N ILE A 464 14.26 7.68 -4.10
CA ILE A 464 14.31 6.31 -4.62
C ILE A 464 14.42 6.40 -6.15
N ASN A 465 15.37 5.69 -6.74
CA ASN A 465 15.51 5.66 -8.20
C ASN A 465 14.50 4.70 -8.85
N LYS A 466 14.42 4.70 -10.17
CA LYS A 466 13.50 3.85 -10.95
C LYS A 466 13.77 2.33 -10.87
N LYS A 467 14.88 1.92 -10.24
CA LYS A 467 15.20 0.52 -9.93
C LYS A 467 14.73 0.09 -8.53
N GLY A 468 14.22 1.04 -7.71
CA GLY A 468 13.82 0.80 -6.33
C GLY A 468 14.94 0.96 -5.30
N GLU A 469 16.11 1.47 -5.69
CA GLU A 469 17.22 1.74 -4.77
C GLU A 469 16.99 3.07 -4.05
N ILE A 470 17.23 3.09 -2.75
CA ILE A 470 17.24 4.32 -1.95
C ILE A 470 18.59 5.01 -2.18
N ILE A 471 18.56 6.14 -2.89
CA ILE A 471 19.76 6.94 -3.20
C ILE A 471 20.15 7.82 -2.00
N LYS A 472 19.13 8.43 -1.36
CA LYS A 472 19.32 9.24 -0.15
C LYS A 472 18.15 9.00 0.79
N LYS A 473 18.40 9.11 2.09
CA LYS A 473 17.42 8.91 3.14
C LYS A 473 17.67 9.83 4.32
N LEU A 474 16.61 10.38 4.89
CA LEU A 474 16.63 11.00 6.21
C LEU A 474 15.91 10.07 7.18
N GLU A 475 16.56 9.79 8.30
CA GLU A 475 16.07 8.79 9.26
C GLU A 475 14.83 9.27 10.03
N TYR A 476 14.12 8.29 10.62
CA TYR A 476 12.98 8.55 11.49
C TYR A 476 13.37 9.50 12.64
N ASN A 477 12.45 10.35 13.05
CA ASN A 477 12.65 11.32 14.16
C ASN A 477 13.77 12.36 13.92
N LYS A 478 14.24 12.54 12.69
CA LYS A 478 15.18 13.60 12.32
C LYS A 478 14.41 14.76 11.70
N ARG A 479 14.74 16.00 12.10
CA ARG A 479 14.27 17.23 11.46
C ARG A 479 15.32 17.72 10.46
N GLY A 480 14.90 18.10 9.26
CA GLY A 480 15.81 18.62 8.24
C GLY A 480 15.26 18.59 6.83
N THR A 481 16.16 18.78 5.87
CA THR A 481 15.89 18.70 4.44
C THR A 481 16.76 17.63 3.79
N LEU A 482 16.20 16.91 2.81
CA LEU A 482 16.91 15.94 2.01
C LEU A 482 17.00 16.47 0.57
N ASN A 483 18.19 16.91 0.18
CA ASN A 483 18.42 17.53 -1.11
C ASN A 483 19.04 16.53 -2.10
N GLY A 484 18.53 16.53 -3.36
CA GLY A 484 19.06 15.66 -4.38
C GLY A 484 18.39 15.78 -5.72
N ASN A 485 18.88 14.99 -6.66
CA ASN A 485 18.36 14.91 -8.02
C ASN A 485 17.34 13.78 -8.14
N ILE A 486 16.18 14.06 -8.69
CA ILE A 486 15.12 13.10 -8.97
C ILE A 486 15.15 12.80 -10.47
N GLY A 487 15.36 11.57 -10.85
CA GLY A 487 15.37 11.15 -12.26
C GLY A 487 13.97 11.25 -12.88
N LEU A 488 13.89 11.80 -14.06
CA LEU A 488 12.66 11.90 -14.85
C LEU A 488 12.57 10.75 -15.85
N SER A 489 11.36 10.25 -16.10
CA SER A 489 11.14 9.19 -17.08
C SER A 489 9.77 9.35 -17.74
N ASN A 490 9.72 9.11 -19.06
CA ASN A 490 8.48 9.04 -19.85
C ASN A 490 8.14 7.59 -20.25
N HIS A 491 8.97 6.62 -19.88
CA HIS A 491 8.76 5.23 -20.23
C HIS A 491 7.45 4.70 -19.64
N ILE A 492 6.67 3.95 -20.43
CA ILE A 492 5.43 3.32 -20.02
C ILE A 492 5.68 1.81 -19.90
N THR A 493 5.68 1.29 -18.67
CA THR A 493 5.86 -0.14 -18.43
C THR A 493 4.63 -0.94 -18.89
N PHE A 494 4.81 -2.24 -19.08
CA PHE A 494 3.69 -3.12 -19.40
C PHE A 494 2.61 -3.08 -18.30
N TYR A 495 3.02 -3.07 -17.03
CA TYR A 495 2.09 -2.96 -15.91
C TYR A 495 1.32 -1.63 -15.92
N VAL A 496 1.99 -0.51 -16.21
CA VAL A 496 1.31 0.80 -16.36
C VAL A 496 0.27 0.75 -17.47
N LYS A 497 0.58 0.11 -18.60
CA LYS A 497 -0.31 0.05 -19.76
C LYS A 497 -1.53 -0.85 -19.52
N TYR A 498 -1.34 -2.02 -18.95
CA TYR A 498 -2.36 -3.07 -18.90
C TYR A 498 -2.95 -3.31 -17.50
N GLY A 499 -2.31 -2.79 -16.43
CA GLY A 499 -2.75 -2.99 -15.04
C GLY A 499 -2.66 -4.45 -14.59
N ASP A 500 -3.55 -4.84 -13.71
CA ASP A 500 -3.59 -6.15 -13.05
C ASP A 500 -4.10 -7.27 -13.98
N ILE A 501 -3.36 -7.56 -15.06
CA ILE A 501 -3.75 -8.57 -16.06
C ILE A 501 -3.83 -9.98 -15.44
N ILE A 502 -2.93 -10.32 -14.49
CA ILE A 502 -2.92 -11.60 -13.79
C ILE A 502 -4.24 -11.81 -13.04
N TYR A 503 -4.75 -10.76 -12.39
CA TYR A 503 -6.07 -10.82 -11.75
C TYR A 503 -7.19 -11.14 -12.74
N ARG A 504 -7.20 -10.55 -13.94
CA ARG A 504 -8.26 -10.79 -14.93
C ARG A 504 -8.31 -12.27 -15.35
N PHE A 505 -7.16 -12.88 -15.62
CA PHE A 505 -7.09 -14.33 -15.87
C PHE A 505 -7.49 -15.15 -14.64
N SER A 506 -7.03 -14.74 -13.45
CA SER A 506 -7.38 -15.43 -12.20
C SER A 506 -8.88 -15.39 -11.93
N LEU A 507 -9.55 -14.26 -12.18
CA LEU A 507 -11.00 -14.15 -12.02
C LEU A 507 -11.75 -15.11 -12.93
N PHE A 508 -11.32 -15.24 -14.18
CA PHE A 508 -11.89 -16.19 -15.15
C PHE A 508 -11.76 -17.64 -14.65
N PHE A 509 -10.57 -18.08 -14.28
CA PHE A 509 -10.37 -19.44 -13.76
C PHE A 509 -11.08 -19.69 -12.43
N PHE A 510 -11.09 -18.72 -11.54
CA PHE A 510 -11.80 -18.78 -10.26
C PHE A 510 -13.28 -19.08 -10.46
N ILE A 511 -13.96 -18.30 -11.31
CA ILE A 511 -15.40 -18.44 -11.55
C ILE A 511 -15.70 -19.80 -12.22
N ILE A 512 -14.99 -20.15 -13.29
CA ILE A 512 -15.27 -21.40 -14.04
C ILE A 512 -15.04 -22.62 -13.15
N ILE A 513 -13.93 -22.70 -12.42
CA ILE A 513 -13.63 -23.88 -11.61
C ILE A 513 -14.58 -23.96 -10.41
N LEU A 514 -14.98 -22.83 -9.83
CA LEU A 514 -15.96 -22.81 -8.76
C LEU A 514 -17.31 -23.33 -9.22
N LEU A 515 -17.84 -22.82 -10.33
CA LEU A 515 -19.11 -23.29 -10.92
C LEU A 515 -19.05 -24.77 -11.27
N PHE A 516 -17.97 -25.23 -11.91
CA PHE A 516 -17.76 -26.65 -12.20
C PHE A 516 -17.75 -27.52 -10.93
N SER A 517 -17.21 -27.01 -9.83
CA SER A 517 -17.21 -27.74 -8.55
C SER A 517 -18.59 -27.86 -7.92
N PHE A 518 -19.48 -26.90 -8.14
CA PHE A 518 -20.88 -27.02 -7.69
C PHE A 518 -21.68 -28.03 -8.51
N SER A 519 -21.38 -28.19 -9.80
CA SER A 519 -22.09 -29.15 -10.66
C SER A 519 -21.71 -30.63 -10.38
N LYS A 520 -20.59 -30.90 -9.70
CA LYS A 520 -20.13 -32.25 -9.40
C LYS A 520 -20.52 -32.74 -8.02
N LYS A 521 -21.00 -33.99 -7.94
CA LYS A 521 -21.15 -34.73 -6.67
C LYS A 521 -19.76 -34.99 -6.07
N LYS A 522 -19.69 -35.12 -4.71
CA LYS A 522 -18.43 -35.42 -4.01
C LYS A 522 -17.73 -36.65 -4.60
N LYS A 523 -16.46 -36.51 -4.95
CA LYS A 523 -15.57 -37.64 -5.25
C LYS A 523 -15.01 -38.17 -3.92
N TYR A 524 -15.62 -39.14 -3.32
CA TYR A 524 -15.02 -39.93 -2.23
C TYR A 524 -14.94 -41.39 -2.63
#